data_634de5cb4bdd4709d32d5623d2822444
#
_entry.id   634de5cb4bdd4709d32d5623d2822444
#
_cell.length_a   1.000
_cell.length_b   1.000
_cell.length_c   1.000
_cell.angle_alpha   90.00
_cell.angle_beta   90.00
_cell.angle_gamma   90.00
#
_symmetry.space_group_name_H-M   'P 1'
#
loop_
_entity.id
_entity.type
_entity.pdbx_description
1 polymer ?
#
loop_
_entity_poly.entity_id
_entity_poly.type
_entity_poly.pdbx_seq_one_letter_code
_entity_poly.pdbx_strand_id
1 'polypeptide(L)'
;MKLIVGLGNPGPRYRGTVHNVGFDVVDAVAGRHGVSFEAAPADALMARLRDVDGGALLVKPLTFMNVSGEAVGALQRYFRVPVEDMLVVVDDVALPAGRLRVRRSGSAGGHNGLKSIIACLGTDGFARLRVGVGRGDPRRDLSDHVLSRVDRELRETLVEATAKAADAAELFLAAPIEELMKRFNAAPKSEADEGNGGTSAERGTE
;
A
#
# COMPACT_ATOMS: atom_id res chain seq x y z
N MET A 1 -17.77 -7.11 4.29
CA MET A 1 -17.00 -6.00 4.93
C MET A 1 -15.54 -6.17 4.57
N LYS A 2 -14.87 -5.13 4.09
CA LYS A 2 -13.45 -5.20 3.70
C LYS A 2 -12.53 -4.69 4.80
N LEU A 3 -11.27 -5.14 4.80
CA LEU A 3 -10.23 -4.76 5.76
C LEU A 3 -8.99 -4.27 5.02
N ILE A 4 -8.64 -3.00 5.19
CA ILE A 4 -7.41 -2.42 4.65
C ILE A 4 -6.44 -2.17 5.81
N VAL A 5 -5.29 -2.83 5.75
CA VAL A 5 -4.24 -2.73 6.76
C VAL A 5 -3.05 -1.97 6.19
N GLY A 6 -2.74 -0.81 6.74
CA GLY A 6 -1.47 -0.14 6.49
C GLY A 6 -0.43 -0.63 7.48
N LEU A 7 0.73 -1.10 7.02
CA LEU A 7 1.81 -1.51 7.90
C LEU A 7 2.77 -0.35 8.19
N GLY A 8 3.31 -0.36 9.40
CA GLY A 8 4.27 0.61 9.91
C GLY A 8 4.70 0.26 11.33
N ASN A 9 5.68 0.98 11.86
CA ASN A 9 6.09 0.89 13.26
C ASN A 9 5.50 2.06 14.07
N PRO A 10 5.02 1.81 15.29
CA PRO A 10 4.46 2.84 16.15
C PRO A 10 5.55 3.75 16.75
N GLY A 11 5.14 4.97 17.09
CA GLY A 11 5.96 5.93 17.84
C GLY A 11 6.65 6.99 17.01
N PRO A 12 7.05 8.11 17.66
CA PRO A 12 7.59 9.30 16.98
C PRO A 12 8.91 9.04 16.21
N ARG A 13 9.69 8.07 16.66
CA ARG A 13 10.96 7.67 16.03
C ARG A 13 10.77 7.21 14.58
N TYR A 14 9.68 6.53 14.29
CA TYR A 14 9.42 5.90 12.98
C TYR A 14 8.55 6.75 12.07
N ARG A 15 8.05 7.90 12.57
CA ARG A 15 7.24 8.81 11.75
C ARG A 15 8.06 9.36 10.59
N GLY A 16 7.53 9.24 9.36
CA GLY A 16 8.19 9.69 8.14
C GLY A 16 9.36 8.82 7.70
N THR A 17 9.47 7.59 8.19
CA THR A 17 10.34 6.57 7.60
C THR A 17 9.61 5.86 6.45
N VAL A 18 10.36 5.30 5.50
CA VAL A 18 9.76 4.59 4.36
C VAL A 18 8.94 3.38 4.78
N HIS A 19 9.30 2.74 5.91
CA HIS A 19 8.59 1.58 6.44
C HIS A 19 7.19 1.91 6.98
N ASN A 20 6.86 3.21 7.14
CA ASN A 20 5.54 3.68 7.57
C ASN A 20 4.64 4.11 6.40
N VAL A 21 5.05 3.92 5.14
CA VAL A 21 4.23 4.29 3.97
C VAL A 21 2.84 3.64 4.00
N GLY A 22 2.71 2.45 4.58
CA GLY A 22 1.40 1.80 4.76
C GLY A 22 0.48 2.61 5.70
N PHE A 23 1.02 3.15 6.79
CA PHE A 23 0.27 4.06 7.68
C PHE A 23 -0.16 5.33 6.95
N ASP A 24 0.76 5.92 6.17
CA ASP A 24 0.46 7.15 5.42
C ASP A 24 -0.66 6.93 4.40
N VAL A 25 -0.71 5.77 3.74
CA VAL A 25 -1.77 5.42 2.78
C VAL A 25 -3.14 5.31 3.48
N VAL A 26 -3.25 4.58 4.59
CA VAL A 26 -4.54 4.47 5.28
C VAL A 26 -4.94 5.78 5.96
N ASP A 27 -4.00 6.63 6.37
CA ASP A 27 -4.28 7.99 6.82
C ASP A 27 -4.85 8.86 5.69
N ALA A 28 -4.30 8.75 4.48
CA ALA A 28 -4.81 9.45 3.31
C ALA A 28 -6.24 9.01 2.96
N VAL A 29 -6.53 7.70 2.98
CA VAL A 29 -7.90 7.19 2.77
C VAL A 29 -8.84 7.70 3.86
N ALA A 30 -8.47 7.61 5.14
CA ALA A 30 -9.27 8.11 6.25
C ALA A 30 -9.60 9.61 6.11
N GLY A 31 -8.60 10.42 5.71
CA GLY A 31 -8.76 11.84 5.47
C GLY A 31 -9.78 12.15 4.37
N ARG A 32 -9.79 11.38 3.27
CA ARG A 32 -10.75 11.54 2.16
C ARG A 32 -12.20 11.24 2.58
N HIS A 33 -12.39 10.26 3.48
CA HIS A 33 -13.69 9.89 4.03
C HIS A 33 -14.08 10.69 5.29
N GLY A 34 -13.24 11.63 5.74
CA GLY A 34 -13.52 12.44 6.93
C GLY A 34 -13.63 11.64 8.22
N VAL A 35 -12.98 10.47 8.31
CA VAL A 35 -13.01 9.59 9.49
C VAL A 35 -11.70 9.66 10.27
N SER A 36 -11.77 9.43 11.57
CA SER A 36 -10.62 9.42 12.47
C SER A 36 -10.34 8.02 12.99
N PHE A 37 -9.07 7.75 13.26
CA PHE A 37 -8.65 6.50 13.91
C PHE A 37 -8.97 6.53 15.41
N GLU A 38 -9.48 5.42 15.91
CA GLU A 38 -9.76 5.15 17.31
C GLU A 38 -9.10 3.83 17.76
N ALA A 39 -9.09 3.56 19.07
CA ALA A 39 -8.56 2.30 19.58
C ALA A 39 -9.36 1.11 19.05
N ALA A 40 -8.67 0.07 18.58
CA ALA A 40 -9.27 -1.18 18.13
C ALA A 40 -9.37 -2.21 19.27
N PRO A 41 -10.18 -3.29 19.12
CA PRO A 41 -10.20 -4.41 20.06
C PRO A 41 -8.96 -5.34 19.90
N ALA A 42 -7.81 -4.75 19.58
CA ALA A 42 -6.50 -5.37 19.49
C ALA A 42 -5.45 -4.27 19.61
N ASP A 43 -4.17 -4.61 19.62
CA ASP A 43 -3.08 -3.62 19.63
C ASP A 43 -2.94 -2.90 18.28
N ALA A 44 -3.94 -2.08 17.97
CA ALA A 44 -4.07 -1.34 16.72
C ALA A 44 -4.94 -0.09 16.88
N LEU A 45 -4.84 0.82 15.92
CA LEU A 45 -5.85 1.85 15.65
C LEU A 45 -6.70 1.40 14.46
N MET A 46 -7.99 1.74 14.50
CA MET A 46 -8.92 1.48 13.38
C MET A 46 -9.78 2.70 13.09
N ALA A 47 -10.18 2.85 11.82
CA ALA A 47 -11.21 3.78 11.39
C ALA A 47 -12.26 3.03 10.57
N ARG A 48 -13.55 3.41 10.70
CA ARG A 48 -14.67 2.73 10.04
C ARG A 48 -15.17 3.56 8.87
N LEU A 49 -15.18 2.98 7.67
CA LEU A 49 -15.84 3.53 6.50
C LEU A 49 -17.26 2.96 6.43
N ARG A 50 -18.26 3.80 6.67
CA ARG A 50 -19.68 3.41 6.67
C ARG A 50 -20.39 3.78 5.36
N ASP A 51 -19.78 4.63 4.58
CA ASP A 51 -20.23 5.17 3.29
C ASP A 51 -19.89 4.27 2.10
N VAL A 52 -19.19 3.16 2.33
CA VAL A 52 -18.87 2.16 1.31
C VAL A 52 -19.78 0.93 1.44
N ASP A 53 -20.09 0.27 0.31
CA ASP A 53 -20.94 -0.92 0.31
C ASP A 53 -20.33 -2.05 1.14
N GLY A 54 -21.15 -2.65 2.01
CA GLY A 54 -20.72 -3.66 2.98
C GLY A 54 -19.82 -3.14 4.10
N GLY A 55 -19.46 -1.85 4.11
CA GLY A 55 -18.55 -1.21 5.06
C GLY A 55 -17.10 -1.67 4.96
N ALA A 56 -16.18 -0.87 5.49
CA ALA A 56 -14.77 -1.24 5.57
C ALA A 56 -14.10 -0.75 6.86
N LEU A 57 -12.98 -1.39 7.18
CA LEU A 57 -12.09 -1.00 8.27
C LEU A 57 -10.72 -0.63 7.71
N LEU A 58 -10.23 0.52 8.12
CA LEU A 58 -8.83 0.91 7.96
C LEU A 58 -8.11 0.60 9.26
N VAL A 59 -6.96 -0.04 9.20
CA VAL A 59 -6.23 -0.51 10.39
C VAL A 59 -4.77 -0.12 10.32
N LYS A 60 -4.25 0.38 11.45
CA LYS A 60 -2.82 0.59 11.73
C LYS A 60 -2.43 -0.26 12.93
N PRO A 61 -1.72 -1.40 12.77
CA PRO A 61 -1.17 -2.15 13.90
C PRO A 61 -0.24 -1.26 14.73
N LEU A 62 -0.36 -1.30 16.06
CA LEU A 62 0.53 -0.59 16.99
C LEU A 62 1.64 -1.52 17.53
N THR A 63 1.70 -2.73 17.04
CA THR A 63 2.80 -3.66 17.26
C THR A 63 3.99 -3.27 16.40
N PHE A 64 5.21 -3.73 16.78
CA PHE A 64 6.34 -3.65 15.85
C PHE A 64 6.09 -4.47 14.58
N MET A 65 6.76 -4.10 13.49
CA MET A 65 6.56 -4.67 12.17
C MET A 65 6.61 -6.21 12.15
N ASN A 66 7.56 -6.82 12.82
CA ASN A 66 7.76 -8.27 12.86
C ASN A 66 6.69 -9.05 13.66
N VAL A 67 5.81 -8.36 14.37
CA VAL A 67 4.68 -8.95 15.12
C VAL A 67 3.32 -8.38 14.70
N SER A 68 3.25 -7.67 13.56
CA SER A 68 2.01 -7.08 13.04
C SER A 68 0.90 -8.11 12.83
N GLY A 69 1.24 -9.37 12.59
CA GLY A 69 0.28 -10.46 12.42
C GLY A 69 -0.60 -10.72 13.63
N GLU A 70 -0.11 -10.45 14.86
CA GLU A 70 -0.89 -10.62 16.09
C GLU A 70 -2.12 -9.71 16.09
N ALA A 71 -1.90 -8.41 15.87
CA ALA A 71 -2.98 -7.41 15.80
C ALA A 71 -3.90 -7.67 14.61
N VAL A 72 -3.34 -7.91 13.41
CA VAL A 72 -4.11 -8.14 12.18
C VAL A 72 -4.95 -9.41 12.28
N GLY A 73 -4.37 -10.52 12.75
CA GLY A 73 -5.09 -11.78 12.93
C GLY A 73 -6.17 -11.71 14.01
N ALA A 74 -5.94 -10.96 15.09
CA ALA A 74 -6.95 -10.71 16.11
C ALA A 74 -8.16 -9.94 15.54
N LEU A 75 -7.92 -8.87 14.77
CA LEU A 75 -8.98 -8.07 14.16
C LEU A 75 -9.72 -8.85 13.06
N GLN A 76 -8.99 -9.59 12.21
CA GLN A 76 -9.58 -10.44 11.17
C GLN A 76 -10.59 -11.43 11.78
N ARG A 77 -10.21 -12.11 12.88
CA ARG A 77 -11.09 -13.05 13.58
C ARG A 77 -12.25 -12.33 14.29
N TYR A 78 -11.97 -11.23 14.98
CA TYR A 78 -12.97 -10.48 15.72
C TYR A 78 -14.10 -9.97 14.81
N PHE A 79 -13.73 -9.39 13.67
CA PHE A 79 -14.69 -8.89 12.68
C PHE A 79 -15.14 -9.94 11.66
N ARG A 80 -14.60 -11.16 11.71
CA ARG A 80 -14.89 -12.27 10.80
C ARG A 80 -14.72 -11.88 9.33
N VAL A 81 -13.65 -11.13 9.03
CA VAL A 81 -13.36 -10.71 7.66
C VAL A 81 -12.76 -11.89 6.89
N PRO A 82 -13.32 -12.29 5.73
CA PRO A 82 -12.66 -13.25 4.86
C PRO A 82 -11.27 -12.77 4.44
N VAL A 83 -10.31 -13.70 4.30
CA VAL A 83 -8.92 -13.34 3.96
C VAL A 83 -8.83 -12.68 2.58
N GLU A 84 -9.66 -13.08 1.64
CA GLU A 84 -9.81 -12.50 0.31
C GLU A 84 -10.33 -11.05 0.32
N ASP A 85 -11.01 -10.63 1.39
CA ASP A 85 -11.50 -9.27 1.61
C ASP A 85 -10.47 -8.38 2.34
N MET A 86 -9.23 -8.85 2.47
CA MET A 86 -8.13 -8.11 3.09
C MET A 86 -7.18 -7.55 2.05
N LEU A 87 -6.80 -6.27 2.22
CA LEU A 87 -5.70 -5.61 1.52
C LEU A 87 -4.66 -5.15 2.52
N VAL A 88 -3.41 -5.59 2.35
CA VAL A 88 -2.28 -5.15 3.18
C VAL A 88 -1.37 -4.23 2.38
N VAL A 89 -1.18 -3.00 2.86
CA VAL A 89 -0.34 -1.97 2.23
C VAL A 89 1.02 -1.94 2.89
N VAL A 90 2.08 -2.10 2.08
CA VAL A 90 3.47 -2.24 2.55
C VAL A 90 4.45 -1.51 1.63
N ASP A 91 5.61 -1.13 2.17
CA ASP A 91 6.76 -0.73 1.37
C ASP A 91 7.39 -1.91 0.63
N ASP A 92 8.06 -1.62 -0.50
CA ASP A 92 8.82 -2.62 -1.27
C ASP A 92 10.12 -1.99 -1.80
N VAL A 93 11.24 -2.43 -1.23
CA VAL A 93 12.58 -1.96 -1.62
C VAL A 93 13.03 -2.48 -2.98
N ALA A 94 12.40 -3.54 -3.51
CA ALA A 94 12.70 -4.11 -4.82
C ALA A 94 11.99 -3.38 -5.97
N LEU A 95 11.04 -2.49 -5.65
CA LEU A 95 10.38 -1.65 -6.61
C LEU A 95 11.03 -0.26 -6.66
N PRO A 96 11.17 0.35 -7.84
CA PRO A 96 11.54 1.76 -7.95
C PRO A 96 10.64 2.65 -7.07
N ALA A 97 11.20 3.72 -6.51
CA ALA A 97 10.44 4.67 -5.71
C ALA A 97 9.22 5.19 -6.49
N GLY A 98 8.08 5.29 -5.83
CA GLY A 98 6.83 5.73 -6.43
C GLY A 98 6.07 4.68 -7.25
N ARG A 99 6.68 3.53 -7.54
CA ARG A 99 6.02 2.44 -8.27
C ARG A 99 5.06 1.67 -7.37
N LEU A 100 3.86 1.41 -7.86
CA LEU A 100 2.91 0.53 -7.19
C LEU A 100 2.89 -0.86 -7.80
N ARG A 101 2.62 -1.87 -6.97
CA ARG A 101 2.37 -3.24 -7.42
C ARG A 101 1.30 -3.89 -6.56
N VAL A 102 0.22 -4.31 -7.19
CA VAL A 102 -0.87 -5.06 -6.55
C VAL A 102 -0.71 -6.55 -6.84
N ARG A 103 -0.90 -7.38 -5.83
CA ARG A 103 -0.93 -8.83 -5.95
C ARG A 103 -2.10 -9.39 -5.16
N ARG A 104 -2.80 -10.38 -5.68
CA ARG A 104 -3.90 -11.08 -4.99
C ARG A 104 -3.36 -11.90 -3.80
N SER A 105 -2.21 -12.53 -3.95
CA SER A 105 -1.58 -13.42 -2.98
C SER A 105 -0.06 -13.47 -3.19
N GLY A 106 0.67 -14.22 -2.39
CA GLY A 106 2.07 -14.53 -2.60
C GLY A 106 2.95 -14.39 -1.35
N SER A 107 4.20 -14.76 -1.46
CA SER A 107 5.16 -14.75 -0.36
C SER A 107 5.42 -13.36 0.23
N ALA A 108 6.01 -13.34 1.41
CA ALA A 108 6.39 -12.09 2.09
C ALA A 108 7.43 -11.26 1.32
N GLY A 109 8.24 -11.87 0.44
CA GLY A 109 9.29 -11.16 -0.31
C GLY A 109 10.33 -10.48 0.59
N GLY A 110 10.63 -11.07 1.74
CA GLY A 110 11.55 -10.50 2.73
C GLY A 110 10.92 -9.52 3.72
N HIS A 111 9.69 -9.04 3.49
CA HIS A 111 9.03 -8.06 4.35
C HIS A 111 8.55 -8.67 5.68
N ASN A 112 9.09 -8.21 6.82
CA ASN A 112 8.84 -8.82 8.13
C ASN A 112 7.37 -8.75 8.57
N GLY A 113 6.67 -7.66 8.26
CA GLY A 113 5.24 -7.53 8.57
C GLY A 113 4.40 -8.55 7.79
N LEU A 114 4.68 -8.76 6.50
CA LEU A 114 4.00 -9.80 5.72
C LEU A 114 4.32 -11.20 6.23
N LYS A 115 5.58 -11.49 6.64
CA LYS A 115 5.92 -12.78 7.27
C LYS A 115 5.08 -13.02 8.52
N SER A 116 4.96 -12.02 9.37
CA SER A 116 4.17 -12.09 10.60
C SER A 116 2.69 -12.35 10.33
N ILE A 117 2.10 -11.61 9.37
CA ILE A 117 0.69 -11.78 9.00
C ILE A 117 0.44 -13.19 8.43
N ILE A 118 1.29 -13.66 7.51
CA ILE A 118 1.18 -15.00 6.91
C ILE A 118 1.25 -16.08 8.00
N ALA A 119 2.19 -15.95 8.95
CA ALA A 119 2.33 -16.89 10.05
C ALA A 119 1.09 -16.93 10.96
N CYS A 120 0.51 -15.76 11.29
CA CYS A 120 -0.67 -15.68 12.17
C CYS A 120 -1.98 -16.08 11.49
N LEU A 121 -2.13 -15.86 10.18
CA LEU A 121 -3.31 -16.25 9.41
C LEU A 121 -3.23 -17.69 8.87
N GLY A 122 -2.03 -18.28 8.80
CA GLY A 122 -1.79 -19.60 8.22
C GLY A 122 -1.94 -19.62 6.68
N THR A 123 -2.00 -18.47 6.03
CA THR A 123 -2.20 -18.34 4.58
C THR A 123 -1.60 -17.04 4.05
N ASP A 124 -1.20 -17.07 2.79
CA ASP A 124 -0.79 -15.89 2.01
C ASP A 124 -1.87 -15.42 1.01
N GLY A 125 -3.11 -15.91 1.15
CA GLY A 125 -4.24 -15.68 0.23
C GLY A 125 -4.89 -14.29 0.29
N PHE A 126 -4.32 -13.31 0.98
CA PHE A 126 -4.81 -11.95 1.04
C PHE A 126 -4.15 -11.04 -0.02
N ALA A 127 -4.86 -9.98 -0.43
CA ALA A 127 -4.30 -9.00 -1.36
C ALA A 127 -3.23 -8.11 -0.70
N ARG A 128 -2.24 -7.68 -1.48
CA ARG A 128 -1.23 -6.71 -1.06
C ARG A 128 -1.03 -5.63 -2.09
N LEU A 129 -0.95 -4.41 -1.59
CA LEU A 129 -0.51 -3.23 -2.32
C LEU A 129 0.91 -2.89 -1.87
N ARG A 130 1.86 -3.06 -2.76
CA ARG A 130 3.28 -2.75 -2.52
C ARG A 130 3.61 -1.38 -3.08
N VAL A 131 4.14 -0.51 -2.24
CA VAL A 131 4.59 0.84 -2.59
C VAL A 131 6.11 0.81 -2.72
N GLY A 132 6.62 1.06 -3.90
CA GLY A 132 8.06 1.12 -4.15
C GLY A 132 8.70 2.28 -3.42
N VAL A 133 9.75 1.96 -2.67
CA VAL A 133 10.55 2.95 -1.92
C VAL A 133 12.00 2.98 -2.40
N GLY A 134 12.33 2.13 -3.40
CA GLY A 134 13.70 1.97 -3.89
C GLY A 134 14.61 1.27 -2.88
N ARG A 135 15.75 0.82 -3.34
CA ARG A 135 16.70 0.06 -2.52
C ARG A 135 17.58 0.94 -1.63
N GLY A 136 17.63 2.25 -1.91
CA GLY A 136 18.56 3.15 -1.25
C GLY A 136 20.01 2.89 -1.65
N ASP A 137 20.96 3.31 -0.79
CA ASP A 137 22.39 3.08 -1.01
C ASP A 137 22.72 1.58 -0.87
N PRO A 138 23.28 0.91 -1.91
CA PRO A 138 23.62 -0.52 -1.87
C PRO A 138 24.62 -0.91 -0.78
N ARG A 139 25.33 0.08 -0.20
CA ARG A 139 26.33 -0.12 0.88
C ARG A 139 25.70 -0.17 2.26
N ARG A 140 24.42 0.18 2.40
CA ARG A 140 23.69 0.17 3.67
C ARG A 140 22.82 -1.07 3.78
N ASP A 141 22.61 -1.54 5.00
CA ASP A 141 21.65 -2.59 5.27
C ASP A 141 20.24 -2.12 4.93
N LEU A 142 19.41 -3.01 4.36
CA LEU A 142 18.03 -2.71 4.01
C LEU A 142 17.20 -2.29 5.22
N SER A 143 17.48 -2.86 6.40
CA SER A 143 16.85 -2.47 7.67
C SER A 143 17.11 -1.01 8.02
N ASP A 144 18.34 -0.53 7.83
CA ASP A 144 18.69 0.85 8.08
C ASP A 144 18.03 1.80 7.09
N HIS A 145 17.92 1.38 5.82
CA HIS A 145 17.23 2.16 4.79
C HIS A 145 15.76 2.35 5.13
N VAL A 146 15.02 1.26 5.43
CA VAL A 146 13.57 1.37 5.67
C VAL A 146 13.22 2.07 6.99
N LEU A 147 14.14 2.12 7.95
CA LEU A 147 13.98 2.82 9.22
C LEU A 147 14.60 4.24 9.20
N SER A 148 15.23 4.65 8.11
CA SER A 148 15.78 6.00 7.97
C SER A 148 14.69 7.00 7.61
N ARG A 149 14.94 8.27 7.97
CA ARG A 149 14.12 9.37 7.46
C ARG A 149 14.42 9.56 5.98
N VAL A 150 13.37 9.75 5.20
CA VAL A 150 13.47 10.03 3.77
C VAL A 150 14.06 11.42 3.53
N ASP A 151 14.96 11.53 2.54
CA ASP A 151 15.40 12.81 2.02
C ASP A 151 14.24 13.56 1.32
N ARG A 152 14.50 14.78 0.88
CA ARG A 152 13.46 15.64 0.30
C ARG A 152 12.90 15.07 -1.01
N GLU A 153 13.76 14.61 -1.91
CA GLU A 153 13.38 14.12 -3.23
C GLU A 153 12.54 12.85 -3.13
N LEU A 154 13.00 11.87 -2.33
CA LEU A 154 12.22 10.65 -2.08
C LEU A 154 10.90 10.96 -1.39
N ARG A 155 10.86 11.96 -0.50
CA ARG A 155 9.62 12.37 0.18
C ARG A 155 8.58 12.88 -0.80
N GLU A 156 8.95 13.75 -1.74
CA GLU A 156 8.06 14.27 -2.78
C GLU A 156 7.49 13.12 -3.62
N THR A 157 8.35 12.19 -4.06
CA THR A 157 7.94 10.97 -4.77
C THR A 157 6.97 10.11 -3.95
N LEU A 158 7.23 9.92 -2.65
CA LEU A 158 6.37 9.10 -1.79
C LEU A 158 5.03 9.78 -1.47
N VAL A 159 4.95 11.10 -1.43
CA VAL A 159 3.67 11.83 -1.30
C VAL A 159 2.75 11.50 -2.49
N GLU A 160 3.27 11.58 -3.71
CA GLU A 160 2.51 11.22 -4.91
C GLU A 160 2.15 9.72 -4.93
N ALA A 161 3.10 8.85 -4.54
CA ALA A 161 2.87 7.41 -4.46
C ALA A 161 1.80 7.07 -3.43
N THR A 162 1.80 7.75 -2.28
CA THR A 162 0.78 7.60 -1.23
C THR A 162 -0.61 7.98 -1.74
N ALA A 163 -0.73 9.09 -2.46
CA ALA A 163 -2.00 9.50 -3.07
C ALA A 163 -2.52 8.45 -4.08
N LYS A 164 -1.64 7.96 -4.98
CA LYS A 164 -1.97 6.89 -5.93
C LYS A 164 -2.29 5.55 -5.24
N ALA A 165 -1.61 5.25 -4.14
CA ALA A 165 -1.88 4.05 -3.35
C ALA A 165 -3.21 4.15 -2.59
N ALA A 166 -3.61 5.35 -2.16
CA ALA A 166 -4.94 5.59 -1.61
C ALA A 166 -6.03 5.37 -2.68
N ASP A 167 -5.82 5.82 -3.94
CA ASP A 167 -6.74 5.52 -5.05
C ASP A 167 -6.89 4.01 -5.27
N ALA A 168 -5.78 3.25 -5.18
CA ALA A 168 -5.82 1.80 -5.29
C ALA A 168 -6.56 1.16 -4.10
N ALA A 169 -6.37 1.65 -2.89
CA ALA A 169 -7.07 1.18 -1.71
C ALA A 169 -8.58 1.45 -1.79
N GLU A 170 -9.00 2.61 -2.28
CA GLU A 170 -10.41 2.93 -2.52
C GLU A 170 -11.01 2.07 -3.64
N LEU A 171 -10.27 1.85 -4.74
CA LEU A 171 -10.73 0.95 -5.80
C LEU A 171 -10.91 -0.48 -5.29
N PHE A 172 -10.07 -0.96 -4.35
CA PHE A 172 -10.26 -2.25 -3.68
C PHE A 172 -11.60 -2.35 -2.96
N LEU A 173 -12.14 -1.26 -2.43
CA LEU A 173 -13.45 -1.24 -1.77
C LEU A 173 -14.60 -1.48 -2.76
N ALA A 174 -14.47 -1.03 -4.00
CA ALA A 174 -15.54 -0.97 -5.00
C ALA A 174 -15.43 -2.00 -6.13
N ALA A 175 -14.24 -2.56 -6.39
CA ALA A 175 -13.97 -3.37 -7.59
C ALA A 175 -13.24 -4.69 -7.25
N PRO A 176 -13.30 -5.68 -8.17
CA PRO A 176 -12.51 -6.90 -8.07
C PRO A 176 -11.00 -6.62 -8.13
N ILE A 177 -10.20 -7.46 -7.47
CA ILE A 177 -8.74 -7.31 -7.38
C ILE A 177 -8.06 -7.30 -8.76
N GLU A 178 -8.65 -7.95 -9.78
CA GLU A 178 -8.15 -7.98 -11.14
C GLU A 178 -8.10 -6.59 -11.76
N GLU A 179 -9.10 -5.76 -11.48
CA GLU A 179 -9.17 -4.39 -11.98
C GLU A 179 -8.06 -3.53 -11.36
N LEU A 180 -7.83 -3.68 -10.05
CA LEU A 180 -6.70 -3.03 -9.37
C LEU A 180 -5.38 -3.45 -10.01
N MET A 181 -5.19 -4.76 -10.20
CA MET A 181 -3.97 -5.31 -10.82
C MET A 181 -3.76 -4.77 -12.22
N LYS A 182 -4.80 -4.70 -13.05
CA LYS A 182 -4.74 -4.13 -14.40
C LYS A 182 -4.35 -2.66 -14.36
N ARG A 183 -4.96 -1.86 -13.48
CA ARG A 183 -4.77 -0.41 -13.43
C ARG A 183 -3.42 0.00 -12.83
N PHE A 184 -3.00 -0.63 -11.74
CA PHE A 184 -1.82 -0.18 -10.98
C PHE A 184 -0.54 -0.99 -11.24
N ASN A 185 -0.61 -2.13 -11.96
CA ASN A 185 0.57 -2.87 -12.39
C ASN A 185 1.06 -2.47 -13.78
N ALA A 186 0.27 -1.72 -14.57
CA ALA A 186 0.69 -1.25 -15.89
C ALA A 186 2.02 -0.46 -15.81
N ALA A 187 2.90 -0.63 -16.77
CA ALA A 187 4.11 0.19 -16.86
C ALA A 187 3.70 1.67 -17.04
N PRO A 188 4.45 2.64 -16.48
CA PRO A 188 4.25 4.03 -16.84
C PRO A 188 4.38 4.14 -18.35
N LYS A 189 3.43 4.82 -19.02
CA LYS A 189 3.56 5.17 -20.42
C LYS A 189 4.83 6.00 -20.54
N SER A 190 5.77 5.59 -21.38
CA SER A 190 6.93 6.43 -21.71
C SER A 190 6.41 7.63 -22.49
N GLU A 191 6.88 8.83 -22.16
CA GLU A 191 6.56 10.07 -22.88
C GLU A 191 6.96 10.06 -24.36
N ALA A 192 7.54 8.96 -24.85
CA ALA A 192 7.94 8.76 -26.25
C ALA A 192 6.77 8.44 -27.22
N ASP A 193 5.56 8.13 -26.71
CA ASP A 193 4.43 7.73 -27.57
C ASP A 193 3.52 8.90 -28.00
N GLU A 194 3.71 10.11 -27.50
CA GLU A 194 2.92 11.27 -27.89
C GLU A 194 3.49 12.05 -29.08
N GLY A 195 4.63 11.65 -29.65
CA GLY A 195 5.39 12.40 -30.66
C GLY A 195 5.18 12.02 -32.13
N ASN A 196 4.33 11.03 -32.46
CA ASN A 196 4.22 10.57 -33.87
C ASN A 196 2.78 10.54 -34.40
N GLY A 197 2.11 11.67 -34.34
CA GLY A 197 0.79 11.88 -34.93
C GLY A 197 0.72 13.22 -35.67
N GLY A 198 1.28 13.30 -36.86
CA GLY A 198 1.02 14.48 -37.68
C GLY A 198 2.13 14.85 -38.66
N THR A 199 2.07 14.39 -39.90
CA THR A 199 2.06 15.25 -41.08
C THR A 199 2.21 14.39 -42.34
N SER A 200 1.09 13.93 -42.90
CA SER A 200 1.02 13.58 -44.31
C SER A 200 0.67 14.85 -45.07
N ALA A 201 1.65 15.55 -45.55
CA ALA A 201 1.46 16.64 -46.51
C ALA A 201 1.19 16.03 -47.87
N GLU A 202 0.02 16.30 -48.38
CA GLU A 202 -0.33 16.19 -49.81
C GLU A 202 0.70 16.92 -50.70
N ARG A 203 1.25 16.23 -51.67
CA ARG A 203 1.80 16.89 -52.85
C ARG A 203 0.94 16.49 -54.04
N GLY A 204 0.11 17.44 -54.43
CA GLY A 204 -0.58 17.39 -55.71
C GLY A 204 0.41 17.48 -56.87
N THR A 205 0.10 16.72 -57.86
CA THR A 205 0.67 16.69 -59.21
C THR A 205 0.09 17.80 -60.04
N GLU A 206 0.97 18.49 -60.75
CA GLU A 206 0.80 18.93 -62.09
C GLU A 206 1.85 18.25 -63.00
#